data_3177a9847e536a43dd64556f44c718dd
#
_entry.id   3177a9847e536a43dd64556f44c718dd
#
_cell.length_a   1.000
_cell.length_b   1.000
_cell.length_c   1.000
_cell.angle_alpha   90.00
_cell.angle_beta   90.00
_cell.angle_gamma   90.00
#
_symmetry.space_group_name_H-M   'P 1'
#
loop_
_entity.id
_entity.type
_entity.pdbx_description
1 polymer ?
#
loop_
_entity_poly.entity_id
_entity_poly.type
_entity_poly.pdbx_seq_one_letter_code
_entity_poly.pdbx_strand_id
1 'polypeptide(L)'
;MQKQATFTAMTDGTPADYAIIGKANGEHAKALADRILDHLALLKGDNGGFAIDRYRHCLQTATRAYRDGRDNEYVVCALLHDIGDTLASANHADLAATMLEPFVSEENYWIVKHHGIFQGYYFFEHLGLDKNMRDEYRDSKYWHACAEFCAKYDQNSFDPDYEDMPIEEFIPMVKEVFMRPKSSIYKKRGGEEIF
;
A
#
# COMPACT_ATOMS: atom_id res chain seq x y z
N MET A 1 -11.33 -6.12 -32.67
CA MET A 1 -10.00 -5.52 -32.28
C MET A 1 -10.27 -4.15 -31.69
N GLN A 2 -9.66 -3.84 -30.56
CA GLN A 2 -9.74 -2.52 -29.94
C GLN A 2 -9.04 -1.48 -30.83
N LYS A 3 -9.68 -0.32 -31.08
CA LYS A 3 -9.03 0.78 -31.82
C LYS A 3 -7.78 1.24 -31.07
N GLN A 4 -6.71 1.48 -31.80
CA GLN A 4 -5.44 1.99 -31.26
C GLN A 4 -5.12 3.33 -31.91
N ALA A 5 -4.44 4.21 -31.17
CA ALA A 5 -3.81 5.40 -31.74
C ALA A 5 -2.68 4.99 -32.68
N THR A 6 -2.46 5.77 -33.72
CA THR A 6 -1.51 5.41 -34.81
C THR A 6 -0.26 6.29 -34.82
N PHE A 7 -0.18 7.35 -34.00
CA PHE A 7 0.98 8.22 -33.94
C PHE A 7 2.18 7.50 -33.28
N THR A 8 3.37 7.92 -33.64
CA THR A 8 4.65 7.42 -33.10
C THR A 8 5.38 8.42 -32.21
N ALA A 9 4.95 9.69 -32.22
CA ALA A 9 5.41 10.72 -31.30
C ALA A 9 4.18 11.43 -30.68
N MET A 10 4.26 11.77 -29.39
CA MET A 10 3.14 12.38 -28.65
C MET A 10 2.66 13.70 -29.30
N THR A 11 3.56 14.44 -29.95
CA THR A 11 3.26 15.68 -30.67
C THR A 11 2.36 15.50 -31.89
N ASP A 12 2.32 14.28 -32.46
CA ASP A 12 1.57 13.96 -33.68
C ASP A 12 0.15 13.44 -33.37
N GLY A 13 -0.15 13.25 -32.08
CA GLY A 13 -1.42 12.75 -31.62
C GLY A 13 -2.57 13.74 -31.83
N THR A 14 -3.68 13.25 -32.35
CA THR A 14 -4.92 14.00 -32.56
C THR A 14 -5.88 13.88 -31.36
N PRO A 15 -6.89 14.78 -31.20
CA PRO A 15 -7.93 14.61 -30.20
C PRO A 15 -8.63 13.25 -30.26
N ALA A 16 -8.78 12.67 -31.45
CA ALA A 16 -9.39 11.35 -31.63
C ALA A 16 -8.49 10.21 -31.07
N ASP A 17 -7.17 10.32 -31.25
CA ASP A 17 -6.22 9.39 -30.66
C ASP A 17 -6.23 9.47 -29.14
N TYR A 18 -6.22 10.68 -28.57
CA TYR A 18 -6.29 10.85 -27.12
C TYR A 18 -7.60 10.42 -26.50
N ALA A 19 -8.72 10.47 -27.23
CA ALA A 19 -9.98 9.89 -26.80
C ALA A 19 -9.91 8.33 -26.70
N ILE A 20 -9.21 7.68 -27.64
CA ILE A 20 -8.96 6.23 -27.59
C ILE A 20 -8.09 5.89 -26.39
N ILE A 21 -6.99 6.63 -26.19
CA ILE A 21 -6.05 6.45 -25.07
C ILE A 21 -6.77 6.67 -23.73
N GLY A 22 -7.55 7.74 -23.60
CA GLY A 22 -8.27 8.07 -22.37
C GLY A 22 -9.25 6.96 -21.98
N LYS A 23 -10.00 6.40 -22.95
CA LYS A 23 -10.87 5.25 -22.69
C LYS A 23 -10.07 4.03 -22.22
N ALA A 24 -8.97 3.70 -22.89
CA ALA A 24 -8.12 2.56 -22.52
C ALA A 24 -7.51 2.74 -21.12
N ASN A 25 -7.04 3.96 -20.78
CA ASN A 25 -6.51 4.28 -19.46
C ASN A 25 -7.59 4.18 -18.37
N GLY A 26 -8.81 4.62 -18.64
CA GLY A 26 -9.94 4.46 -17.72
C GLY A 26 -10.26 3.00 -17.41
N GLU A 27 -10.27 2.13 -18.42
CA GLU A 27 -10.44 0.68 -18.22
C GLU A 27 -9.27 0.06 -17.44
N HIS A 28 -8.04 0.49 -17.74
CA HIS A 28 -6.86 0.05 -17.00
C HIS A 28 -6.89 0.49 -15.54
N ALA A 29 -7.31 1.73 -15.26
CA ALA A 29 -7.43 2.25 -13.90
C ALA A 29 -8.46 1.47 -13.06
N LYS A 30 -9.59 1.07 -13.63
CA LYS A 30 -10.63 0.27 -12.94
C LYS A 30 -10.12 -1.07 -12.45
N ALA A 31 -9.13 -1.66 -13.11
CA ALA A 31 -8.52 -2.93 -12.72
C ALA A 31 -7.32 -2.76 -11.77
N LEU A 32 -7.11 -1.57 -11.19
CA LEU A 32 -5.95 -1.31 -10.33
C LEU A 32 -5.97 -2.19 -9.07
N ALA A 33 -7.09 -2.29 -8.40
CA ALA A 33 -7.24 -3.09 -7.19
C ALA A 33 -6.89 -4.58 -7.43
N ASP A 34 -7.34 -5.14 -8.55
CA ASP A 34 -7.04 -6.54 -8.90
C ASP A 34 -5.53 -6.73 -9.14
N ARG A 35 -4.86 -5.79 -9.84
CA ARG A 35 -3.39 -5.85 -10.03
C ARG A 35 -2.60 -5.71 -8.74
N ILE A 36 -3.09 -4.91 -7.79
CA ILE A 36 -2.46 -4.77 -6.46
C ILE A 36 -2.58 -6.08 -5.70
N LEU A 37 -3.74 -6.73 -5.72
CA LEU A 37 -3.94 -8.03 -5.09
C LEU A 37 -3.08 -9.13 -5.73
N ASP A 38 -2.95 -9.13 -7.06
CA ASP A 38 -2.05 -10.03 -7.78
C ASP A 38 -0.60 -9.79 -7.37
N HIS A 39 -0.19 -8.51 -7.21
CA HIS A 39 1.16 -8.17 -6.77
C HIS A 39 1.41 -8.59 -5.31
N LEU A 40 0.46 -8.35 -4.40
CA LEU A 40 0.54 -8.81 -3.01
C LEU A 40 0.75 -10.32 -2.93
N ALA A 41 0.11 -11.09 -3.83
CA ALA A 41 0.25 -12.54 -3.87
C ALA A 41 1.68 -13.01 -4.20
N LEU A 42 2.56 -12.16 -4.74
CA LEU A 42 3.98 -12.47 -4.97
C LEU A 42 4.78 -12.63 -3.67
N LEU A 43 4.26 -12.15 -2.54
CA LEU A 43 4.86 -12.34 -1.22
C LEU A 43 4.68 -13.77 -0.67
N LYS A 44 3.83 -14.61 -1.30
CA LYS A 44 3.60 -15.99 -0.88
C LYS A 44 4.86 -16.85 -1.00
N GLY A 45 5.13 -17.62 0.05
CA GLY A 45 6.23 -18.58 0.08
C GLY A 45 7.60 -17.96 0.39
N ASP A 46 7.71 -16.63 0.50
CA ASP A 46 8.93 -15.98 0.96
C ASP A 46 8.84 -15.68 2.47
N ASN A 47 9.46 -16.56 3.25
CA ASN A 47 9.47 -16.46 4.72
C ASN A 47 10.49 -15.40 5.22
N GLY A 48 11.48 -14.99 4.43
CA GLY A 48 12.53 -14.08 4.88
C GLY A 48 13.26 -14.48 6.17
N GLY A 49 13.16 -15.79 6.56
CA GLY A 49 13.69 -16.34 7.82
C GLY A 49 12.71 -16.32 8.99
N PHE A 50 11.50 -15.80 8.82
CA PHE A 50 10.43 -15.80 9.82
C PHE A 50 9.65 -17.13 9.85
N ALA A 51 8.81 -17.31 10.87
CA ALA A 51 7.99 -18.53 11.03
C ALA A 51 6.85 -18.64 10.01
N ILE A 52 6.45 -17.52 9.40
CA ILE A 52 5.43 -17.42 8.35
C ILE A 52 5.98 -16.64 7.16
N ASP A 53 5.32 -16.72 6.01
CA ASP A 53 5.69 -15.94 4.85
C ASP A 53 5.21 -14.49 4.95
N ARG A 54 5.79 -13.60 4.12
CA ARG A 54 5.48 -12.17 4.08
C ARG A 54 4.02 -11.89 3.73
N TYR A 55 3.42 -12.74 2.89
CA TYR A 55 2.01 -12.62 2.55
C TYR A 55 1.12 -12.82 3.78
N ARG A 56 1.40 -13.87 4.56
CA ARG A 56 0.66 -14.17 5.77
C ARG A 56 0.88 -13.11 6.86
N HIS A 57 2.09 -12.54 6.95
CA HIS A 57 2.37 -11.37 7.80
C HIS A 57 1.43 -10.20 7.48
N CYS A 58 1.27 -9.86 6.20
CA CYS A 58 0.33 -8.83 5.75
C CYS A 58 -1.12 -9.15 6.14
N LEU A 59 -1.56 -10.41 5.95
CA LEU A 59 -2.91 -10.83 6.36
C LEU A 59 -3.10 -10.73 7.88
N GLN A 60 -2.13 -11.13 8.69
CA GLN A 60 -2.20 -11.04 10.14
C GLN A 60 -2.28 -9.59 10.61
N THR A 61 -1.45 -8.72 10.04
CA THR A 61 -1.43 -7.28 10.37
C THR A 61 -2.79 -6.65 10.08
N ALA A 62 -3.35 -6.91 8.89
CA ALA A 62 -4.69 -6.44 8.51
C ALA A 62 -5.80 -7.03 9.37
N THR A 63 -5.72 -8.33 9.70
CA THR A 63 -6.71 -9.00 10.56
C THR A 63 -6.74 -8.39 11.95
N ARG A 64 -5.58 -8.09 12.53
CA ARG A 64 -5.48 -7.45 13.84
C ARG A 64 -6.09 -6.05 13.82
N ALA A 65 -5.80 -5.26 12.79
CA ALA A 65 -6.38 -3.93 12.61
C ALA A 65 -7.91 -3.99 12.45
N TYR A 66 -8.42 -4.92 11.64
CA TYR A 66 -9.85 -5.15 11.45
C TYR A 66 -10.56 -5.54 12.75
N ARG A 67 -10.02 -6.50 13.50
CA ARG A 67 -10.58 -6.96 14.79
C ARG A 67 -10.52 -5.90 15.88
N ASP A 68 -9.60 -4.93 15.79
CA ASP A 68 -9.52 -3.76 16.68
C ASP A 68 -10.49 -2.62 16.26
N GLY A 69 -11.29 -2.84 15.20
CA GLY A 69 -12.33 -1.91 14.74
C GLY A 69 -11.81 -0.72 13.93
N ARG A 70 -10.62 -0.85 13.30
CA ARG A 70 -10.12 0.17 12.38
C ARG A 70 -10.99 0.22 11.12
N ASP A 71 -11.06 1.38 10.49
CA ASP A 71 -11.78 1.55 9.23
C ASP A 71 -11.12 0.83 8.05
N ASN A 72 -11.85 0.69 6.94
CA ASN A 72 -11.39 -0.04 5.77
C ASN A 72 -10.10 0.54 5.18
N GLU A 73 -9.91 1.86 5.20
CA GLU A 73 -8.71 2.51 4.69
C GLU A 73 -7.47 2.08 5.51
N TYR A 74 -7.58 2.12 6.83
CA TYR A 74 -6.50 1.69 7.73
C TYR A 74 -6.19 0.20 7.56
N VAL A 75 -7.22 -0.66 7.48
CA VAL A 75 -7.07 -2.10 7.27
C VAL A 75 -6.36 -2.41 5.95
N VAL A 76 -6.70 -1.68 4.88
CA VAL A 76 -6.02 -1.83 3.57
C VAL A 76 -4.57 -1.36 3.65
N CYS A 77 -4.28 -0.28 4.38
CA CYS A 77 -2.90 0.15 4.63
C CYS A 77 -2.11 -0.92 5.40
N ALA A 78 -2.71 -1.54 6.40
CA ALA A 78 -2.12 -2.66 7.15
C ALA A 78 -1.89 -3.90 6.27
N LEU A 79 -2.79 -4.20 5.33
CA LEU A 79 -2.65 -5.31 4.38
C LEU A 79 -1.49 -5.07 3.39
N LEU A 80 -1.27 -3.82 3.01
CA LEU A 80 -0.38 -3.48 1.90
C LEU A 80 0.95 -2.84 2.34
N HIS A 81 1.21 -2.70 3.66
CA HIS A 81 2.37 -1.95 4.16
C HIS A 81 3.71 -2.50 3.66
N ASP A 82 3.81 -3.83 3.50
CA ASP A 82 5.02 -4.55 3.04
C ASP A 82 4.95 -4.98 1.56
N ILE A 83 3.95 -4.54 0.79
CA ILE A 83 3.82 -4.94 -0.63
C ILE A 83 5.06 -4.55 -1.46
N GLY A 84 5.84 -3.58 -1.00
CA GLY A 84 7.07 -3.13 -1.63
C GLY A 84 8.23 -4.12 -1.56
N ASP A 85 8.21 -5.11 -0.69
CA ASP A 85 9.32 -6.04 -0.48
C ASP A 85 9.75 -6.79 -1.75
N THR A 86 8.82 -7.10 -2.64
CA THR A 86 9.11 -7.80 -3.90
C THR A 86 9.88 -6.96 -4.92
N LEU A 87 9.83 -5.63 -4.82
CA LEU A 87 10.40 -4.69 -5.80
C LEU A 87 11.49 -3.80 -5.20
N ALA A 88 11.40 -3.51 -3.91
CA ALA A 88 12.21 -2.48 -3.26
C ALA A 88 12.56 -2.87 -1.81
N SER A 89 13.17 -4.05 -1.62
CA SER A 89 13.47 -4.59 -0.27
C SER A 89 14.30 -3.64 0.61
N ALA A 90 15.08 -2.73 0.02
CA ALA A 90 15.85 -1.73 0.77
C ALA A 90 15.00 -0.54 1.27
N ASN A 91 13.85 -0.29 0.65
CA ASN A 91 12.94 0.83 0.96
C ASN A 91 11.48 0.47 0.65
N HIS A 92 11.06 -0.74 1.01
CA HIS A 92 9.71 -1.27 0.75
C HIS A 92 8.60 -0.35 1.25
N ALA A 93 8.81 0.28 2.40
CA ALA A 93 7.87 1.21 3.01
C ALA A 93 7.60 2.45 2.12
N ASP A 94 8.64 3.02 1.50
CA ASP A 94 8.49 4.14 0.57
C ASP A 94 7.70 3.74 -0.67
N LEU A 95 7.94 2.53 -1.22
CA LEU A 95 7.20 2.04 -2.38
C LEU A 95 5.72 1.83 -2.04
N ALA A 96 5.43 1.15 -0.93
CA ALA A 96 4.07 0.93 -0.47
C ALA A 96 3.33 2.27 -0.24
N ALA A 97 3.98 3.20 0.46
CA ALA A 97 3.43 4.52 0.74
C ALA A 97 3.14 5.31 -0.54
N THR A 98 4.06 5.34 -1.50
CA THR A 98 3.88 6.05 -2.78
C THR A 98 2.70 5.49 -3.59
N MET A 99 2.53 4.16 -3.58
CA MET A 99 1.37 3.51 -4.22
C MET A 99 0.05 3.90 -3.57
N LEU A 100 0.03 4.00 -2.24
CA LEU A 100 -1.17 4.32 -1.44
C LEU A 100 -1.49 5.83 -1.41
N GLU A 101 -0.49 6.71 -1.53
CA GLU A 101 -0.62 8.16 -1.36
C GLU A 101 -1.83 8.79 -2.07
N PRO A 102 -2.14 8.46 -3.34
CA PRO A 102 -3.29 9.05 -4.02
C PRO A 102 -4.64 8.66 -3.42
N PHE A 103 -4.72 7.61 -2.61
CA PHE A 103 -5.98 6.97 -2.22
C PHE A 103 -6.31 7.08 -0.74
N VAL A 104 -5.31 7.31 0.11
CA VAL A 104 -5.46 7.28 1.57
C VAL A 104 -5.32 8.65 2.22
N SER A 105 -5.58 8.74 3.51
CA SER A 105 -5.36 9.93 4.32
C SER A 105 -3.85 10.21 4.51
N GLU A 106 -3.51 11.46 4.83
CA GLU A 106 -2.13 11.84 5.13
C GLU A 106 -1.56 11.03 6.32
N GLU A 107 -2.39 10.74 7.32
CA GLU A 107 -2.01 9.91 8.47
C GLU A 107 -1.65 8.49 8.06
N ASN A 108 -2.53 7.81 7.31
CA ASN A 108 -2.29 6.45 6.86
C ASN A 108 -1.10 6.34 5.89
N TYR A 109 -0.95 7.31 4.99
CA TYR A 109 0.26 7.44 4.16
C TYR A 109 1.52 7.54 5.02
N TRP A 110 1.49 8.40 6.04
CA TRP A 110 2.64 8.63 6.92
C TRP A 110 3.00 7.38 7.73
N ILE A 111 1.99 6.67 8.25
CA ILE A 111 2.17 5.40 8.98
C ILE A 111 2.88 4.39 8.09
N VAL A 112 2.37 4.13 6.89
CA VAL A 112 2.97 3.16 5.96
C VAL A 112 4.40 3.58 5.59
N LYS A 113 4.63 4.86 5.31
CA LYS A 113 5.94 5.37 4.94
C LYS A 113 7.01 5.17 6.01
N HIS A 114 6.64 5.27 7.27
CA HIS A 114 7.60 5.25 8.37
C HIS A 114 7.58 3.95 9.19
N HIS A 115 6.65 3.01 8.89
CA HIS A 115 6.52 1.80 9.71
C HIS A 115 7.84 1.04 9.87
N GLY A 116 8.67 0.93 8.85
CA GLY A 116 9.93 0.19 8.91
C GLY A 116 10.91 0.74 9.96
N ILE A 117 11.06 2.07 10.06
CA ILE A 117 11.93 2.67 11.09
C ILE A 117 11.28 2.58 12.48
N PHE A 118 9.94 2.61 12.59
CA PHE A 118 9.21 2.43 13.83
C PHE A 118 9.23 0.97 14.29
N GLN A 119 9.11 0.02 13.37
CA GLN A 119 9.25 -1.41 13.62
C GLN A 119 10.66 -1.76 14.11
N GLY A 120 11.68 -1.05 13.62
CA GLY A 120 13.07 -1.16 14.06
C GLY A 120 13.26 -1.06 15.57
N TYR A 121 12.35 -0.37 16.29
CA TYR A 121 12.36 -0.30 17.76
C TYR A 121 12.40 -1.70 18.42
N TYR A 122 11.85 -2.70 17.78
CA TYR A 122 11.73 -4.06 18.33
C TYR A 122 12.92 -4.96 17.98
N PHE A 123 13.73 -4.63 16.96
CA PHE A 123 14.79 -5.54 16.52
C PHE A 123 16.14 -4.88 16.16
N PHE A 124 16.22 -3.56 16.00
CA PHE A 124 17.45 -2.88 15.59
C PHE A 124 18.63 -3.13 16.53
N GLU A 125 18.41 -3.25 17.85
CA GLU A 125 19.49 -3.57 18.80
C GLU A 125 20.15 -4.93 18.48
N HIS A 126 19.39 -5.91 17.99
CA HIS A 126 19.95 -7.20 17.59
C HIS A 126 20.82 -7.13 16.34
N LEU A 127 20.69 -6.06 15.57
CA LEU A 127 21.51 -5.77 14.38
C LEU A 127 22.64 -4.77 14.67
N GLY A 128 22.80 -4.32 15.90
CA GLY A 128 23.77 -3.29 16.29
C GLY A 128 23.39 -1.87 15.85
N LEU A 129 22.10 -1.65 15.56
CA LEU A 129 21.55 -0.32 15.20
C LEU A 129 20.83 0.31 16.40
N ASP A 130 20.62 1.62 16.36
CA ASP A 130 19.88 2.33 17.40
C ASP A 130 18.35 2.08 17.23
N LYS A 131 17.74 1.43 18.22
CA LYS A 131 16.29 1.21 18.23
C LYS A 131 15.48 2.50 18.32
N ASN A 132 16.08 3.59 18.81
CA ASN A 132 15.39 4.87 18.99
C ASN A 132 15.46 5.77 17.74
N MET A 133 15.91 5.27 16.57
CA MET A 133 15.94 6.04 15.32
C MET A 133 14.60 6.71 15.00
N ARG A 134 13.47 6.06 15.37
CA ARG A 134 12.13 6.64 15.22
C ARG A 134 11.92 7.95 15.99
N ASP A 135 12.75 8.24 17.00
CA ASP A 135 12.64 9.47 17.82
C ASP A 135 13.02 10.73 17.05
N GLU A 136 13.72 10.61 15.91
CA GLU A 136 13.94 11.72 14.96
C GLU A 136 12.62 12.30 14.42
N TYR A 137 11.54 11.54 14.47
CA TYR A 137 10.19 11.93 13.98
C TYR A 137 9.25 12.40 15.11
N ARG A 138 9.76 12.62 16.34
CA ARG A 138 8.93 12.97 17.53
C ARG A 138 8.03 14.18 17.33
N ASP A 139 8.44 15.14 16.52
CA ASP A 139 7.67 16.35 16.24
C ASP A 139 6.51 16.13 15.26
N SER A 140 6.43 14.95 14.64
CA SER A 140 5.31 14.62 13.76
C SER A 140 4.03 14.38 14.55
N LYS A 141 2.93 15.01 14.14
CA LYS A 141 1.59 14.75 14.70
C LYS A 141 1.15 13.29 14.57
N TYR A 142 1.77 12.54 13.67
CA TYR A 142 1.47 11.13 13.39
C TYR A 142 2.40 10.13 14.08
N TRP A 143 3.37 10.62 14.88
CA TRP A 143 4.33 9.76 15.55
C TRP A 143 3.67 8.67 16.41
N HIS A 144 2.66 9.07 17.21
CA HIS A 144 1.95 8.14 18.09
C HIS A 144 1.13 7.11 17.30
N ALA A 145 0.52 7.51 16.21
CA ALA A 145 -0.28 6.62 15.36
C ALA A 145 0.61 5.54 14.71
N CYS A 146 1.81 5.91 14.22
CA CYS A 146 2.74 4.94 13.67
C CYS A 146 3.34 4.01 14.74
N ALA A 147 3.67 4.56 15.92
CA ALA A 147 4.12 3.75 17.05
C ALA A 147 3.05 2.75 17.50
N GLU A 148 1.78 3.16 17.50
CA GLU A 148 0.64 2.27 17.79
C GLU A 148 0.47 1.20 16.71
N PHE A 149 0.57 1.54 15.43
CA PHE A 149 0.51 0.60 14.33
C PHE A 149 1.52 -0.53 14.51
N CYS A 150 2.79 -0.18 14.70
CA CYS A 150 3.85 -1.18 14.92
C CYS A 150 3.63 -1.98 16.21
N ALA A 151 3.23 -1.32 17.31
CA ALA A 151 3.05 -1.97 18.61
C ALA A 151 1.90 -2.98 18.62
N LYS A 152 0.77 -2.61 18.03
CA LYS A 152 -0.46 -3.42 18.09
C LYS A 152 -0.58 -4.44 16.98
N TYR A 153 -0.15 -4.11 15.76
CA TYR A 153 -0.49 -4.89 14.58
C TYR A 153 0.75 -5.52 13.94
N ASP A 154 1.75 -4.74 13.54
CA ASP A 154 2.85 -5.18 12.72
C ASP A 154 3.78 -6.16 13.47
N GLN A 155 4.40 -5.74 14.58
CA GLN A 155 5.37 -6.56 15.31
C GLN A 155 4.78 -7.85 15.92
N ASN A 156 3.47 -7.95 16.03
CA ASN A 156 2.77 -9.14 16.55
C ASN A 156 2.36 -10.13 15.45
N SER A 157 2.62 -9.82 14.17
CA SER A 157 2.06 -10.54 13.02
C SER A 157 3.04 -11.55 12.43
N PHE A 158 3.67 -12.37 13.27
CA PHE A 158 4.61 -13.44 12.90
C PHE A 158 4.27 -14.79 13.53
N ASP A 159 3.03 -14.96 13.99
CA ASP A 159 2.58 -16.13 14.73
C ASP A 159 1.97 -17.18 13.77
N PRO A 160 2.56 -18.38 13.65
CA PRO A 160 2.03 -19.44 12.80
C PRO A 160 0.67 -19.97 13.25
N ASP A 161 0.34 -19.82 14.54
CA ASP A 161 -0.93 -20.30 15.12
C ASP A 161 -2.04 -19.24 15.12
N TYR A 162 -1.74 -17.99 14.71
CA TYR A 162 -2.76 -16.95 14.62
C TYR A 162 -3.72 -17.20 13.46
N GLU A 163 -5.02 -17.21 13.75
CA GLU A 163 -6.08 -17.34 12.74
C GLU A 163 -6.29 -16.01 12.02
N ASP A 164 -5.57 -15.81 10.90
CA ASP A 164 -5.74 -14.69 10.02
C ASP A 164 -6.99 -14.85 9.14
N MET A 165 -7.63 -13.73 8.80
CA MET A 165 -8.74 -13.69 7.86
C MET A 165 -8.26 -14.01 6.44
N PRO A 166 -9.05 -14.73 5.63
CA PRO A 166 -8.71 -15.00 4.24
C PRO A 166 -8.74 -13.71 3.41
N ILE A 167 -7.95 -13.67 2.33
CA ILE A 167 -7.84 -12.50 1.46
C ILE A 167 -9.19 -12.04 0.90
N GLU A 168 -10.11 -12.96 0.68
CA GLU A 168 -11.44 -12.71 0.15
C GLU A 168 -12.23 -11.69 0.98
N GLU A 169 -12.01 -11.65 2.28
CA GLU A 169 -12.65 -10.67 3.19
C GLU A 169 -12.07 -9.25 2.99
N PHE A 170 -10.83 -9.13 2.53
CA PHE A 170 -10.19 -7.84 2.29
C PHE A 170 -10.41 -7.30 0.87
N ILE A 171 -10.73 -8.16 -0.12
CA ILE A 171 -10.94 -7.75 -1.51
C ILE A 171 -11.95 -6.59 -1.65
N PRO A 172 -13.12 -6.60 -0.99
CA PRO A 172 -14.06 -5.48 -1.09
C PRO A 172 -13.48 -4.17 -0.56
N MET A 173 -12.70 -4.20 0.54
CA MET A 173 -12.07 -3.03 1.14
C MET A 173 -10.99 -2.46 0.21
N VAL A 174 -10.15 -3.32 -0.38
CA VAL A 174 -9.15 -2.90 -1.37
C VAL A 174 -9.82 -2.25 -2.58
N LYS A 175 -10.88 -2.84 -3.11
CA LYS A 175 -11.64 -2.27 -4.24
C LYS A 175 -12.26 -0.92 -3.89
N GLU A 176 -12.79 -0.76 -2.68
CA GLU A 176 -13.34 0.51 -2.19
C GLU A 176 -12.26 1.60 -2.14
N VAL A 177 -11.11 1.33 -1.51
CA VAL A 177 -10.01 2.30 -1.36
C VAL A 177 -9.46 2.73 -2.72
N PHE A 178 -9.24 1.78 -3.64
CA PHE A 178 -8.66 2.08 -4.94
C PHE A 178 -9.67 2.50 -6.02
N MET A 179 -10.95 2.64 -5.66
CA MET A 179 -12.00 3.03 -6.61
C MET A 179 -11.80 4.44 -7.18
N ARG A 180 -11.37 5.38 -6.33
CA ARG A 180 -11.20 6.79 -6.72
C ARG A 180 -9.99 7.43 -6.02
N PRO A 181 -9.01 7.89 -6.77
CA PRO A 181 -7.90 8.63 -6.18
C PRO A 181 -8.38 9.96 -5.60
N LYS A 182 -7.89 10.30 -4.41
CA LYS A 182 -8.09 11.62 -3.78
C LYS A 182 -7.25 12.69 -4.47
N SER A 183 -6.09 12.29 -5.03
CA SER A 183 -5.18 13.15 -5.79
C SER A 183 -4.70 12.47 -7.07
N SER A 184 -4.41 13.25 -8.11
CA SER A 184 -3.86 12.74 -9.38
C SER A 184 -3.30 13.90 -10.19
N ILE A 185 -2.22 13.66 -10.95
CA ILE A 185 -1.71 14.63 -11.95
C ILE A 185 -2.70 14.85 -13.09
N TYR A 186 -3.67 13.95 -13.27
CA TYR A 186 -4.71 14.01 -14.32
C TYR A 186 -6.01 14.66 -13.85
N LYS A 187 -6.08 15.17 -12.60
CA LYS A 187 -7.22 15.94 -12.14
C LYS A 187 -7.09 17.40 -12.61
N LYS A 188 -8.14 17.93 -13.23
CA LYS A 188 -8.24 19.37 -13.50
C LYS A 188 -8.30 20.15 -12.19
N ARG A 189 -7.81 21.39 -12.19
CA ARG A 189 -8.07 22.33 -11.11
C ARG A 189 -9.60 22.53 -10.99
N GLY A 190 -10.18 21.99 -9.91
CA GLY A 190 -11.64 21.93 -9.71
C GLY A 190 -12.20 20.54 -9.48
N GLY A 191 -11.37 19.49 -9.54
CA GLY A 191 -11.74 18.14 -9.10
C GLY A 191 -12.32 17.20 -10.16
N GLU A 192 -12.51 17.65 -11.41
CA GLU A 192 -12.90 16.76 -12.52
C GLU A 192 -11.72 15.88 -12.95
N GLU A 193 -11.97 14.57 -13.01
CA GLU A 193 -11.01 13.60 -13.58
C GLU A 193 -10.98 13.72 -15.12
N ILE A 194 -9.77 13.60 -15.69
CA ILE A 194 -9.59 13.67 -17.15
C ILE A 194 -9.74 12.25 -17.77
N PHE A 195 -9.56 11.17 -16.95
CA PHE A 195 -9.64 9.77 -17.39
C PHE A 195 -10.57 8.96 -16.49
#